data_5429a37c6bb0f7db260a777657945935
#
_entry.id   5429a37c6bb0f7db260a777657945935
#
_cell.length_a   1.000
_cell.length_b   1.000
_cell.length_c   1.000
_cell.angle_alpha   90.00
_cell.angle_beta   90.00
_cell.angle_gamma   90.00
#
_symmetry.space_group_name_H-M   'P 1'
#
loop_
_entity.id
_entity.type
_entity.pdbx_description
1 polymer ?
#
loop_
_entity_poly.entity_id
_entity_poly.type
_entity_poly.pdbx_seq_one_letter_code
_entity_poly.pdbx_strand_id
1 'polypeptide(L)'
;MAARKSEIAARIDRAVPLAELASRRPEFAEVERIWDRGLGPKLQEREAARKQTVSRAIQRTVIGVIAAIVLLSCFVLAIPAAREFLFPLTFFVGALIVAGVSGFDWLKVYTMKGQTKDLVLGTACSLFGFSYQTLHPDLSGVTDIQSLMSRGQELTGLMTGAQSGSAKTVKTIFGDIAVSSLDGSGRPAPTPAFQILKDAALLPSHARRDFEDLIEGERAGAKFSLVEAKLESGGKNNHTVFQGILMHVEFPERFLGRTVMARSGWWKRGKGAGDLQRVDLISKELEDAFTVYSNDQVEARAILSPDRMERLIALERHFSGGKLRGVFDSGHMTIALEAPDQFEAGSIFEPLADPRRFSSALSELGLVCDMIDGFLTRDWVKGRI
;
A
#
# COMPACT_ATOMS: atom_id res chain seq x y z
N MET A 1 12.27 -10.29 0.35
CA MET A 1 12.64 -9.02 1.03
C MET A 1 13.81 -8.28 0.38
N ALA A 2 14.94 -8.90 0.07
CA ALA A 2 16.08 -8.20 -0.55
C ALA A 2 15.76 -7.63 -1.95
N ALA A 3 15.10 -8.40 -2.81
CA ALA A 3 14.68 -7.94 -4.15
C ALA A 3 13.71 -6.73 -4.08
N ARG A 4 12.77 -6.74 -3.15
CA ARG A 4 11.81 -5.63 -2.92
C ARG A 4 12.53 -4.34 -2.49
N LYS A 5 13.52 -4.43 -1.60
CA LYS A 5 14.33 -3.27 -1.18
C LYS A 5 15.15 -2.68 -2.33
N SER A 6 15.65 -3.54 -3.23
CA SER A 6 16.40 -3.09 -4.41
C SER A 6 15.52 -2.35 -5.42
N GLU A 7 14.25 -2.71 -5.55
CA GLU A 7 13.29 -2.10 -6.47
C GLU A 7 12.86 -0.70 -6.02
N ILE A 8 12.56 -0.52 -4.72
CA ILE A 8 12.26 0.80 -4.14
C ILE A 8 13.46 1.74 -4.28
N ALA A 9 14.66 1.26 -3.93
CA ALA A 9 15.89 2.05 -4.08
C ALA A 9 16.13 2.44 -5.54
N ALA A 10 15.99 1.51 -6.48
CA ALA A 10 16.13 1.79 -7.91
C ALA A 10 15.09 2.76 -8.46
N ARG A 11 13.88 2.80 -7.88
CA ARG A 11 12.84 3.77 -8.23
C ARG A 11 13.20 5.17 -7.75
N ILE A 12 13.65 5.30 -6.50
CA ILE A 12 14.12 6.58 -5.94
C ILE A 12 15.35 7.09 -6.71
N ASP A 13 16.27 6.21 -7.07
CA ASP A 13 17.46 6.58 -7.84
C ASP A 13 17.14 7.10 -9.24
N ARG A 14 16.03 6.65 -9.82
CA ARG A 14 15.53 7.13 -11.12
C ARG A 14 14.58 8.33 -11.01
N ALA A 15 14.29 8.79 -9.78
CA ALA A 15 13.37 9.90 -9.57
C ALA A 15 13.91 11.19 -10.22
N VAL A 16 13.02 11.90 -10.84
CA VAL A 16 13.32 13.16 -11.54
C VAL A 16 13.71 14.23 -10.52
N PRO A 17 14.71 15.09 -10.78
CA PRO A 17 15.02 16.23 -9.91
C PRO A 17 13.80 17.12 -9.68
N LEU A 18 13.68 17.71 -8.47
CA LEU A 18 12.54 18.58 -8.11
C LEU A 18 12.38 19.76 -9.06
N ALA A 19 13.49 20.40 -9.49
CA ALA A 19 13.48 21.49 -10.46
C ALA A 19 12.85 21.09 -11.81
N GLU A 20 13.12 19.88 -12.27
CA GLU A 20 12.54 19.37 -13.51
C GLU A 20 11.06 19.03 -13.31
N LEU A 21 10.69 18.46 -12.16
CA LEU A 21 9.28 18.21 -11.79
C LEU A 21 8.48 19.51 -11.76
N ALA A 22 9.03 20.59 -11.19
CA ALA A 22 8.39 21.90 -11.13
C ALA A 22 8.01 22.45 -12.52
N SER A 23 8.76 22.08 -13.56
CA SER A 23 8.47 22.50 -14.93
C SER A 23 7.39 21.66 -15.63
N ARG A 24 7.10 20.47 -15.13
CA ARG A 24 6.20 19.51 -15.81
C ARG A 24 4.72 19.76 -15.54
N ARG A 25 4.38 20.33 -14.37
CA ARG A 25 2.98 20.54 -13.95
C ARG A 25 2.82 21.79 -13.13
N PRO A 26 1.70 22.51 -13.27
CA PRO A 26 1.41 23.71 -12.47
C PRO A 26 1.38 23.40 -10.96
N GLU A 27 0.87 22.23 -10.58
CA GLU A 27 0.79 21.78 -9.18
C GLU A 27 2.17 21.67 -8.52
N PHE A 28 3.23 21.48 -9.32
CA PHE A 28 4.60 21.34 -8.84
C PHE A 28 5.41 22.65 -8.84
N ALA A 29 4.81 23.77 -9.22
CA ALA A 29 5.52 25.06 -9.32
C ALA A 29 6.22 25.47 -8.00
N GLU A 30 5.65 25.09 -6.86
CA GLU A 30 6.18 25.44 -5.54
C GLU A 30 6.96 24.29 -4.84
N VAL A 31 7.19 23.19 -5.51
CA VAL A 31 7.75 21.97 -4.89
C VAL A 31 9.13 22.19 -4.30
N GLU A 32 10.00 22.96 -4.96
CA GLU A 32 11.33 23.31 -4.45
C GLU A 32 11.22 24.16 -3.17
N ARG A 33 10.35 25.16 -3.16
CA ARG A 33 10.13 26.00 -1.99
C ARG A 33 9.60 25.18 -0.79
N ILE A 34 8.70 24.27 -1.05
CA ILE A 34 8.13 23.38 0.00
C ILE A 34 9.21 22.44 0.52
N TRP A 35 10.07 21.93 -0.34
CA TRP A 35 11.22 21.16 0.07
C TRP A 35 12.19 21.99 0.90
N ASP A 36 12.67 23.10 0.39
CA ASP A 36 13.75 23.88 0.99
C ASP A 36 13.35 24.52 2.33
N ARG A 37 12.10 24.99 2.45
CA ARG A 37 11.61 25.70 3.64
C ARG A 37 10.77 24.84 4.58
N GLY A 38 10.30 23.69 4.13
CA GLY A 38 9.35 22.86 4.88
C GLY A 38 9.87 21.48 5.17
N LEU A 39 9.85 20.59 4.18
CA LEU A 39 10.09 19.17 4.36
C LEU A 39 11.58 18.86 4.58
N GLY A 40 12.47 19.41 3.78
CA GLY A 40 13.91 19.17 3.84
C GLY A 40 14.52 19.45 5.23
N PRO A 41 14.34 20.67 5.79
CA PRO A 41 14.82 20.99 7.13
C PRO A 41 14.29 20.06 8.22
N LYS A 42 13.01 19.68 8.19
CA LYS A 42 12.42 18.73 9.14
C LYS A 42 13.05 17.34 9.06
N LEU A 43 13.34 16.88 7.83
CA LEU A 43 14.02 15.60 7.63
C LEU A 43 15.49 15.67 8.03
N GLN A 44 16.14 16.80 7.79
CA GLN A 44 17.52 17.05 8.21
C GLN A 44 17.66 17.04 9.74
N GLU A 45 16.74 17.66 10.46
CA GLU A 45 16.70 17.65 11.92
C GLU A 45 16.59 16.22 12.48
N ARG A 46 15.81 15.38 11.82
CA ARG A 46 15.63 13.97 12.21
C ARG A 46 16.82 13.07 11.84
N GLU A 47 17.69 13.52 10.94
CA GLU A 47 18.79 12.70 10.41
C GLU A 47 19.79 12.27 11.50
N ALA A 48 20.12 13.16 12.44
CA ALA A 48 21.00 12.83 13.57
C ALA A 48 20.39 11.74 14.46
N ALA A 49 19.10 11.89 14.80
CA ALA A 49 18.36 10.92 15.57
C ALA A 49 18.27 9.56 14.86
N ARG A 50 18.03 9.57 13.54
CA ARG A 50 18.04 8.36 12.71
C ARG A 50 19.37 7.62 12.80
N LYS A 51 20.49 8.30 12.52
CA LYS A 51 21.83 7.71 12.57
C LYS A 51 22.11 7.07 13.93
N GLN A 52 21.78 7.79 15.00
CA GLN A 52 21.98 7.30 16.35
C GLN A 52 21.10 6.07 16.65
N THR A 53 19.81 6.12 16.28
CA THR A 53 18.86 5.02 16.55
C THR A 53 19.24 3.76 15.75
N VAL A 54 19.54 3.90 14.47
CA VAL A 54 19.96 2.78 13.61
C VAL A 54 21.29 2.19 14.10
N SER A 55 22.27 3.04 14.41
CA SER A 55 23.57 2.58 14.93
C SER A 55 23.41 1.83 16.25
N ARG A 56 22.61 2.34 17.19
CA ARG A 56 22.30 1.63 18.45
C ARG A 56 21.62 0.28 18.21
N ALA A 57 20.61 0.24 17.33
CA ALA A 57 19.90 -0.99 17.02
C ALA A 57 20.86 -2.06 16.47
N ILE A 58 21.75 -1.68 15.55
CA ILE A 58 22.76 -2.58 14.98
C ILE A 58 23.75 -3.03 16.04
N GLN A 59 24.32 -2.08 16.81
CA GLN A 59 25.29 -2.39 17.87
C GLN A 59 24.71 -3.36 18.90
N ARG A 60 23.50 -3.10 19.39
CA ARG A 60 22.82 -3.96 20.37
C ARG A 60 22.48 -5.33 19.78
N THR A 61 22.12 -5.41 18.50
CA THR A 61 21.93 -6.69 17.84
C THR A 61 23.22 -7.49 17.80
N VAL A 62 24.36 -6.87 17.43
CA VAL A 62 25.66 -7.51 17.44
C VAL A 62 26.05 -7.99 18.84
N ILE A 63 25.89 -7.15 19.86
CA ILE A 63 26.13 -7.52 21.25
C ILE A 63 25.23 -8.69 21.67
N GLY A 64 23.94 -8.64 21.36
CA GLY A 64 23.00 -9.72 21.66
C GLY A 64 23.36 -11.04 20.99
N VAL A 65 23.81 -11.00 19.73
CA VAL A 65 24.28 -12.19 18.99
C VAL A 65 25.55 -12.77 19.63
N ILE A 66 26.53 -11.92 19.97
CA ILE A 66 27.75 -12.35 20.64
C ILE A 66 27.42 -12.98 22.00
N ALA A 67 26.58 -12.33 22.80
CA ALA A 67 26.14 -12.85 24.10
C ALA A 67 25.40 -14.18 23.96
N ALA A 68 24.53 -14.32 22.98
CA ALA A 68 23.84 -15.58 22.68
C ALA A 68 24.82 -16.69 22.30
N ILE A 69 25.82 -16.41 21.45
CA ILE A 69 26.84 -17.37 21.04
C ILE A 69 27.68 -17.82 22.23
N VAL A 70 28.12 -16.87 23.07
CA VAL A 70 28.92 -17.18 24.28
C VAL A 70 28.12 -18.04 25.25
N LEU A 71 26.92 -17.68 25.57
CA LEU A 71 26.04 -18.44 26.48
C LEU A 71 25.77 -19.85 25.92
N LEU A 72 25.47 -19.93 24.62
CA LEU A 72 25.27 -21.22 23.95
C LEU A 72 26.52 -22.11 24.00
N SER A 73 27.68 -21.52 23.72
CA SER A 73 28.96 -22.25 23.77
C SER A 73 29.26 -22.76 25.18
N CYS A 74 29.08 -21.92 26.20
CA CYS A 74 29.23 -22.31 27.61
C CYS A 74 28.27 -23.44 28.00
N PHE A 75 27.01 -23.35 27.55
CA PHE A 75 25.99 -24.36 27.85
C PHE A 75 26.33 -25.74 27.19
N VAL A 76 26.74 -25.72 25.92
CA VAL A 76 27.16 -26.93 25.17
C VAL A 76 28.41 -27.58 25.77
N LEU A 77 29.31 -26.77 26.32
CA LEU A 77 30.51 -27.30 26.99
C LEU A 77 30.16 -27.88 28.38
N ALA A 78 29.24 -27.26 29.12
CA ALA A 78 28.89 -27.69 30.48
C ALA A 78 28.06 -29.00 30.52
N ILE A 79 27.25 -29.28 29.48
CA ILE A 79 26.35 -30.44 29.48
C ILE A 79 26.47 -31.21 28.15
N PRO A 80 27.54 -32.03 27.99
CA PRO A 80 27.77 -32.74 26.74
C PRO A 80 26.67 -33.75 26.35
N ALA A 81 26.02 -34.38 27.36
CA ALA A 81 24.92 -35.35 27.13
C ALA A 81 23.62 -34.76 26.60
N ALA A 82 23.46 -33.45 26.66
CA ALA A 82 22.23 -32.78 26.26
C ALA A 82 22.26 -32.17 24.83
N ARG A 83 23.38 -32.37 24.11
CA ARG A 83 23.64 -31.73 22.79
C ARG A 83 22.55 -31.98 21.77
N GLU A 84 22.07 -33.20 21.64
CA GLU A 84 21.13 -33.57 20.59
C GLU A 84 19.69 -33.10 20.91
N PHE A 85 19.29 -33.16 22.15
CA PHE A 85 17.91 -32.86 22.55
C PHE A 85 17.66 -31.35 22.78
N LEU A 86 18.68 -30.61 23.22
CA LEU A 86 18.56 -29.21 23.62
C LEU A 86 18.94 -28.20 22.52
N PHE A 87 19.47 -28.68 21.38
CA PHE A 87 19.86 -27.77 20.27
C PHE A 87 18.74 -26.84 19.81
N PRO A 88 17.48 -27.26 19.60
CA PRO A 88 16.40 -26.34 19.24
C PRO A 88 16.07 -25.34 20.36
N LEU A 89 16.15 -25.77 21.62
CA LEU A 89 15.89 -24.90 22.78
C LEU A 89 16.95 -23.81 22.94
N THR A 90 18.21 -24.14 22.70
CA THR A 90 19.34 -23.18 22.78
C THR A 90 19.24 -22.12 21.69
N PHE A 91 18.81 -22.48 20.48
CA PHE A 91 18.56 -21.53 19.41
C PHE A 91 17.42 -20.57 19.78
N PHE A 92 16.34 -21.11 20.37
CA PHE A 92 15.19 -20.29 20.82
C PHE A 92 15.60 -19.33 21.95
N VAL A 93 16.36 -19.77 22.93
CA VAL A 93 16.90 -18.93 24.01
C VAL A 93 17.82 -17.83 23.45
N GLY A 94 18.69 -18.17 22.50
CA GLY A 94 19.54 -17.20 21.81
C GLY A 94 18.75 -16.13 21.08
N ALA A 95 17.67 -16.53 20.36
CA ALA A 95 16.78 -15.60 19.70
C ALA A 95 16.06 -14.67 20.69
N LEU A 96 15.62 -15.18 21.85
CA LEU A 96 15.01 -14.37 22.91
C LEU A 96 15.99 -13.35 23.49
N ILE A 97 17.26 -13.72 23.68
CA ILE A 97 18.30 -12.78 24.19
C ILE A 97 18.49 -11.66 23.18
N VAL A 98 18.65 -11.96 21.89
CA VAL A 98 18.79 -10.95 20.84
C VAL A 98 17.56 -10.05 20.79
N ALA A 99 16.35 -10.61 20.83
CA ALA A 99 15.11 -9.85 20.84
C ALA A 99 14.99 -8.95 22.08
N GLY A 100 15.37 -9.43 23.27
CA GLY A 100 15.35 -8.64 24.51
C GLY A 100 16.35 -7.48 24.52
N VAL A 101 17.54 -7.68 23.94
CA VAL A 101 18.62 -6.68 23.92
C VAL A 101 18.37 -5.59 22.86
N SER A 102 17.88 -5.96 21.68
CA SER A 102 17.78 -5.05 20.52
C SER A 102 16.36 -4.71 20.08
N GLY A 103 15.34 -5.44 20.55
CA GLY A 103 13.97 -5.32 20.05
C GLY A 103 13.38 -3.92 20.15
N PHE A 104 13.62 -3.22 21.29
CA PHE A 104 13.14 -1.85 21.47
C PHE A 104 13.80 -0.84 20.53
N ASP A 105 15.07 -1.02 20.20
CA ASP A 105 15.74 -0.13 19.28
C ASP A 105 15.22 -0.35 17.84
N TRP A 106 14.96 -1.60 17.48
CA TRP A 106 14.32 -1.90 16.20
C TRP A 106 12.89 -1.40 16.12
N LEU A 107 12.15 -1.43 17.24
CA LEU A 107 10.82 -0.83 17.29
C LEU A 107 10.88 0.68 17.04
N LYS A 108 11.86 1.39 17.66
CA LYS A 108 12.11 2.82 17.40
C LYS A 108 12.48 3.11 15.94
N VAL A 109 13.30 2.25 15.34
CA VAL A 109 13.64 2.35 13.90
C VAL A 109 12.38 2.20 13.06
N TYR A 110 11.52 1.26 13.38
CA TYR A 110 10.26 1.02 12.68
C TYR A 110 9.29 2.23 12.80
N THR A 111 9.09 2.74 14.01
CA THR A 111 8.23 3.92 14.23
C THR A 111 8.77 5.16 13.52
N MET A 112 10.09 5.36 13.51
CA MET A 112 10.73 6.45 12.78
C MET A 112 10.54 6.32 11.26
N LYS A 113 10.59 5.09 10.71
CA LYS A 113 10.29 4.84 9.30
C LYS A 113 8.85 5.27 8.98
N GLY A 114 7.87 4.86 9.78
CA GLY A 114 6.47 5.24 9.62
C GLY A 114 6.27 6.76 9.65
N GLN A 115 6.78 7.42 10.69
CA GLN A 115 6.70 8.88 10.83
C GLN A 115 7.36 9.64 9.67
N THR A 116 8.42 9.09 9.09
CA THR A 116 9.07 9.69 7.90
C THR A 116 8.19 9.51 6.66
N LYS A 117 7.60 8.34 6.50
CA LYS A 117 6.65 8.04 5.43
C LYS A 117 5.45 8.98 5.51
N ASP A 118 4.84 9.12 6.68
CA ASP A 118 3.70 10.03 6.93
C ASP A 118 4.05 11.48 6.60
N LEU A 119 5.24 11.93 6.95
CA LEU A 119 5.68 13.30 6.66
C LEU A 119 5.89 13.54 5.17
N VAL A 120 6.56 12.62 4.47
CA VAL A 120 6.85 12.74 3.03
C VAL A 120 5.56 12.63 2.21
N LEU A 121 4.77 11.58 2.43
CA LEU A 121 3.54 11.34 1.68
C LEU A 121 2.45 12.34 2.04
N GLY A 122 2.29 12.68 3.33
CA GLY A 122 1.35 13.70 3.76
C GLY A 122 1.65 15.07 3.13
N THR A 123 2.94 15.44 3.04
CA THR A 123 3.34 16.68 2.34
C THR A 123 3.09 16.58 0.84
N ALA A 124 3.40 15.44 0.22
CA ALA A 124 3.15 15.22 -1.21
C ALA A 124 1.64 15.27 -1.53
N CYS A 125 0.82 14.59 -0.76
CA CYS A 125 -0.64 14.61 -0.94
C CYS A 125 -1.25 16.00 -0.74
N SER A 126 -0.76 16.76 0.23
CA SER A 126 -1.25 18.13 0.50
C SER A 126 -1.06 19.09 -0.68
N LEU A 127 -0.05 18.89 -1.53
CA LEU A 127 0.16 19.68 -2.75
C LEU A 127 -0.97 19.50 -3.77
N PHE A 128 -1.60 18.34 -3.78
CA PHE A 128 -2.75 18.06 -4.63
C PHE A 128 -4.10 18.33 -3.93
N GLY A 129 -4.08 18.77 -2.66
CA GLY A 129 -5.28 18.88 -1.85
C GLY A 129 -5.83 17.54 -1.39
N PHE A 130 -5.03 16.48 -1.40
CA PHE A 130 -5.42 15.14 -0.97
C PHE A 130 -5.08 14.91 0.50
N SER A 131 -5.83 14.04 1.15
CA SER A 131 -5.52 13.50 2.47
C SER A 131 -4.71 12.22 2.34
N TYR A 132 -3.77 12.03 3.26
CA TYR A 132 -3.01 10.81 3.40
C TYR A 132 -3.14 10.28 4.82
N GLN A 133 -3.29 8.98 4.95
CA GLN A 133 -3.39 8.31 6.22
C GLN A 133 -2.77 6.92 6.17
N THR A 134 -1.87 6.64 7.11
CA THR A 134 -1.40 5.26 7.33
C THR A 134 -2.48 4.46 8.06
N LEU A 135 -2.73 3.25 7.58
CA LEU A 135 -3.67 2.29 8.19
C LEU A 135 -2.96 1.33 9.15
N HIS A 136 -1.62 1.35 9.19
CA HIS A 136 -0.86 0.57 10.15
C HIS A 136 -1.06 1.03 11.59
N PRO A 137 -0.97 0.09 12.56
CA PRO A 137 -1.01 0.46 13.98
C PRO A 137 0.09 1.46 14.31
N ASP A 138 -0.28 2.58 14.93
CA ASP A 138 0.68 3.55 15.44
C ASP A 138 1.38 3.00 16.68
N LEU A 139 2.67 2.68 16.55
CA LEU A 139 3.53 2.21 17.62
C LEU A 139 4.37 3.34 18.27
N SER A 140 4.12 4.60 17.92
CA SER A 140 4.90 5.74 18.38
C SER A 140 4.88 5.93 19.91
N GLY A 141 3.83 5.47 20.60
CA GLY A 141 3.72 5.53 22.05
C GLY A 141 4.34 4.37 22.82
N VAL A 142 5.00 3.42 22.12
CA VAL A 142 5.65 2.28 22.78
C VAL A 142 7.06 2.65 23.18
N THR A 143 7.24 2.97 24.46
CA THR A 143 8.54 3.41 25.04
C THR A 143 9.20 2.34 25.90
N ASP A 144 8.44 1.40 26.42
CA ASP A 144 8.88 0.36 27.36
C ASP A 144 8.09 -0.94 27.20
N ILE A 145 8.47 -1.99 27.94
CA ILE A 145 7.83 -3.31 27.89
C ILE A 145 6.36 -3.23 28.32
N GLN A 146 6.04 -2.38 29.28
CA GLN A 146 4.69 -2.28 29.81
C GLN A 146 3.74 -1.65 28.78
N SER A 147 4.17 -0.60 28.08
CA SER A 147 3.43 0.00 26.98
C SER A 147 3.32 -0.94 25.75
N LEU A 148 4.34 -1.77 25.51
CA LEU A 148 4.27 -2.81 24.48
C LEU A 148 3.26 -3.91 24.86
N MET A 149 3.27 -4.35 26.11
CA MET A 149 2.33 -5.38 26.61
C MET A 149 0.89 -4.88 26.62
N SER A 150 0.64 -3.64 27.04
CA SER A 150 -0.70 -3.05 27.04
C SER A 150 -1.25 -2.94 25.61
N ARG A 151 -0.46 -2.48 24.65
CA ARG A 151 -0.85 -2.46 23.23
C ARG A 151 -0.89 -3.84 22.61
N GLY A 152 -0.03 -4.76 23.04
CA GLY A 152 -0.11 -6.17 22.65
C GLY A 152 -1.43 -6.82 23.09
N GLN A 153 -1.95 -6.44 24.26
CA GLN A 153 -3.28 -6.89 24.72
C GLN A 153 -4.40 -6.24 23.89
N GLU A 154 -4.30 -4.97 23.50
CA GLU A 154 -5.22 -4.33 22.56
C GLU A 154 -5.21 -5.04 21.20
N LEU A 155 -4.04 -5.31 20.65
CA LEU A 155 -3.89 -6.04 19.39
C LEU A 155 -4.40 -7.48 19.49
N THR A 156 -4.12 -8.16 20.60
CA THR A 156 -4.62 -9.53 20.83
C THR A 156 -6.13 -9.53 21.07
N GLY A 157 -6.67 -8.54 21.79
CA GLY A 157 -8.11 -8.34 21.98
C GLY A 157 -8.82 -8.08 20.65
N LEU A 158 -8.21 -7.28 19.77
CA LEU A 158 -8.67 -7.06 18.39
C LEU A 158 -8.61 -8.37 17.56
N MET A 159 -7.55 -9.17 17.73
CA MET A 159 -7.38 -10.44 17.02
C MET A 159 -8.34 -11.54 17.49
N THR A 160 -8.75 -11.53 18.75
CA THR A 160 -9.62 -12.57 19.33
C THR A 160 -11.10 -12.20 19.35
N GLY A 161 -11.45 -10.96 18.95
CA GLY A 161 -12.84 -10.48 19.02
C GLY A 161 -13.37 -10.32 20.47
N ALA A 162 -12.49 -10.43 21.47
CA ALA A 162 -12.86 -10.52 22.88
C ALA A 162 -13.10 -9.18 23.58
N GLN A 163 -12.86 -8.06 22.93
CA GLN A 163 -13.20 -6.74 23.48
C GLN A 163 -13.76 -5.80 22.42
N SER A 164 -14.97 -5.33 22.66
CA SER A 164 -15.56 -4.12 22.10
C SER A 164 -14.79 -2.86 22.54
N GLY A 165 -13.50 -2.82 22.31
CA GLY A 165 -12.69 -1.62 22.43
C GLY A 165 -12.96 -0.75 21.21
N SER A 166 -13.14 0.54 21.40
CA SER A 166 -13.44 1.52 20.35
C SER A 166 -12.54 1.31 19.16
N ALA A 167 -13.09 0.71 18.11
CA ALA A 167 -12.42 0.61 16.81
C ALA A 167 -11.98 2.02 16.40
N LYS A 168 -10.70 2.21 16.10
CA LYS A 168 -10.24 3.47 15.54
C LYS A 168 -10.90 3.61 14.17
N THR A 169 -12.01 4.31 14.14
CA THR A 169 -12.77 4.57 12.92
C THR A 169 -12.13 5.73 12.19
N VAL A 170 -11.73 5.51 10.96
CA VAL A 170 -11.26 6.54 10.07
C VAL A 170 -12.44 6.98 9.23
N LYS A 171 -12.76 8.27 9.31
CA LYS A 171 -13.73 8.87 8.43
C LYS A 171 -13.12 9.00 7.05
N THR A 172 -13.74 8.40 6.07
CA THR A 172 -13.32 8.48 4.66
C THR A 172 -14.40 9.20 3.85
N ILE A 173 -14.05 9.61 2.64
CA ILE A 173 -14.97 10.27 1.70
C ILE A 173 -16.14 9.34 1.36
N PHE A 174 -15.93 8.03 1.38
CA PHE A 174 -16.91 7.00 1.03
C PHE A 174 -17.52 6.29 2.25
N GLY A 175 -17.41 6.88 3.44
CA GLY A 175 -17.95 6.34 4.68
C GLY A 175 -16.87 5.97 5.69
N ASP A 176 -17.29 5.63 6.88
CA ASP A 176 -16.38 5.31 7.97
C ASP A 176 -15.75 3.93 7.77
N ILE A 177 -14.42 3.86 7.77
CA ILE A 177 -13.66 2.60 7.77
C ILE A 177 -13.15 2.33 9.18
N ALA A 178 -13.52 1.22 9.75
CA ALA A 178 -12.96 0.75 11.01
C ALA A 178 -11.56 0.18 10.77
N VAL A 179 -10.53 1.01 10.85
CA VAL A 179 -9.14 0.69 10.47
C VAL A 179 -8.48 -0.28 11.44
N SER A 180 -8.86 -0.22 12.71
CA SER A 180 -8.32 -1.08 13.76
C SER A 180 -9.28 -2.18 14.19
N SER A 181 -10.48 -2.28 13.59
CA SER A 181 -11.37 -3.39 13.84
C SER A 181 -11.08 -4.53 12.89
N LEU A 182 -10.95 -5.70 13.46
CA LEU A 182 -10.97 -6.94 12.71
C LEU A 182 -12.44 -7.36 12.53
N ASP A 183 -12.79 -7.87 11.35
CA ASP A 183 -14.15 -8.33 11.03
C ASP A 183 -14.48 -9.66 11.73
N GLY A 184 -14.51 -9.78 12.98
CA GLY A 184 -14.83 -11.03 13.71
C GLY A 184 -14.10 -12.31 13.25
N SER A 185 -13.43 -12.28 12.09
CA SER A 185 -12.60 -13.38 11.55
C SER A 185 -11.10 -13.17 11.81
N GLY A 186 -10.72 -12.12 12.51
CA GLY A 186 -9.33 -11.71 12.70
C GLY A 186 -8.71 -10.99 11.50
N ARG A 187 -9.52 -10.45 10.60
CA ARG A 187 -9.06 -9.71 9.42
C ARG A 187 -9.37 -8.23 9.55
N PRO A 188 -8.53 -7.33 8.96
CA PRO A 188 -8.88 -5.91 8.86
C PRO A 188 -10.26 -5.73 8.20
N ALA A 189 -11.00 -4.71 8.63
CA ALA A 189 -12.29 -4.39 8.03
C ALA A 189 -12.15 -4.09 6.52
N PRO A 190 -13.11 -4.50 5.69
CA PRO A 190 -13.03 -4.24 4.25
C PRO A 190 -13.16 -2.75 3.94
N THR A 191 -12.42 -2.28 2.93
CA THR A 191 -12.63 -0.97 2.32
C THR A 191 -13.71 -1.05 1.24
N PRO A 192 -14.37 0.06 0.85
CA PRO A 192 -15.35 0.04 -0.24
C PRO A 192 -14.80 -0.56 -1.52
N ALA A 193 -13.61 -0.13 -1.95
CA ALA A 193 -12.94 -0.67 -3.14
C ALA A 193 -12.73 -2.19 -3.05
N PHE A 194 -12.25 -2.68 -1.91
CA PHE A 194 -12.04 -4.11 -1.69
C PHE A 194 -13.34 -4.90 -1.80
N GLN A 195 -14.42 -4.42 -1.18
CA GLN A 195 -15.69 -5.15 -1.17
C GLN A 195 -16.29 -5.22 -2.58
N ILE A 196 -16.30 -4.11 -3.32
CA ILE A 196 -16.80 -4.06 -4.71
C ILE A 196 -16.04 -5.03 -5.61
N LEU A 197 -14.72 -5.03 -5.55
CA LEU A 197 -13.87 -5.92 -6.34
C LEU A 197 -14.03 -7.39 -5.97
N LYS A 198 -14.22 -7.67 -4.68
CA LYS A 198 -14.48 -9.03 -4.18
C LYS A 198 -15.83 -9.55 -4.70
N ASP A 199 -16.88 -8.73 -4.62
CA ASP A 199 -18.22 -9.08 -5.08
C ASP A 199 -18.28 -9.27 -6.61
N ALA A 200 -17.45 -8.52 -7.34
CA ALA A 200 -17.24 -8.71 -8.77
C ALA A 200 -16.33 -9.92 -9.13
N ALA A 201 -15.87 -10.70 -8.14
CA ALA A 201 -14.92 -11.81 -8.30
C ALA A 201 -13.60 -11.38 -8.99
N LEU A 202 -13.16 -10.14 -8.78
CA LEU A 202 -11.94 -9.56 -9.33
C LEU A 202 -10.74 -9.65 -8.37
N LEU A 203 -10.92 -10.17 -7.17
CA LEU A 203 -9.83 -10.45 -6.24
C LEU A 203 -9.65 -11.96 -6.06
N PRO A 204 -8.41 -12.44 -5.89
CA PRO A 204 -8.15 -13.85 -5.64
C PRO A 204 -8.69 -14.28 -4.27
N SER A 205 -8.94 -15.59 -4.12
CA SER A 205 -9.27 -16.16 -2.83
C SER A 205 -8.12 -15.97 -1.84
N HIS A 206 -8.42 -15.52 -0.63
CA HIS A 206 -7.44 -15.19 0.39
C HIS A 206 -7.97 -15.53 1.79
N ALA A 207 -7.04 -15.73 2.72
CA ALA A 207 -7.35 -15.95 4.13
C ALA A 207 -7.03 -14.72 4.99
N ARG A 208 -6.05 -13.92 4.58
CA ARG A 208 -5.65 -12.68 5.28
C ARG A 208 -5.70 -11.52 4.32
N ARG A 209 -6.00 -10.35 4.84
CA ARG A 209 -5.92 -9.07 4.14
C ARG A 209 -5.25 -8.05 5.04
N ASP A 210 -4.45 -7.19 4.46
CA ASP A 210 -3.76 -6.08 5.10
C ASP A 210 -3.92 -4.85 4.22
N PHE A 211 -4.17 -3.71 4.82
CA PHE A 211 -4.30 -2.42 4.14
C PHE A 211 -3.30 -1.45 4.75
N GLU A 212 -2.50 -0.81 3.90
CA GLU A 212 -1.38 0.00 4.38
C GLU A 212 -1.66 1.50 4.30
N ASP A 213 -1.72 2.04 3.11
CA ASP A 213 -1.81 3.48 2.85
C ASP A 213 -3.17 3.83 2.27
N LEU A 214 -3.81 4.85 2.83
CA LEU A 214 -5.05 5.41 2.31
C LEU A 214 -4.79 6.84 1.84
N ILE A 215 -5.06 7.09 0.56
CA ILE A 215 -5.03 8.41 -0.06
C ILE A 215 -6.44 8.72 -0.55
N GLU A 216 -6.95 9.87 -0.17
CA GLU A 216 -8.29 10.31 -0.56
C GLU A 216 -8.27 11.76 -1.01
N GLY A 217 -9.14 12.09 -1.93
CA GLY A 217 -9.27 13.45 -2.42
C GLY A 217 -10.38 13.63 -3.44
N GLU A 218 -10.37 14.80 -4.02
CA GLU A 218 -11.24 15.15 -5.14
C GLU A 218 -10.38 15.67 -6.29
N ARG A 219 -10.63 15.15 -7.50
CA ARG A 219 -9.92 15.57 -8.70
C ARG A 219 -10.92 15.81 -9.82
N ALA A 220 -10.94 17.03 -10.37
CA ALA A 220 -11.85 17.45 -11.45
C ALA A 220 -13.34 17.15 -11.17
N GLY A 221 -13.77 17.26 -9.92
CA GLY A 221 -15.15 17.00 -9.47
C GLY A 221 -15.44 15.53 -9.17
N ALA A 222 -14.47 14.62 -9.31
CA ALA A 222 -14.61 13.23 -8.90
C ALA A 222 -13.91 12.99 -7.56
N LYS A 223 -14.63 12.44 -6.61
CA LYS A 223 -14.05 11.95 -5.36
C LYS A 223 -13.38 10.61 -5.61
N PHE A 224 -12.24 10.39 -4.98
CA PHE A 224 -11.53 9.12 -5.08
C PHE A 224 -10.93 8.68 -3.74
N SER A 225 -10.77 7.38 -3.59
CA SER A 225 -9.92 6.76 -2.59
C SER A 225 -8.99 5.74 -3.24
N LEU A 226 -7.77 5.68 -2.74
CA LEU A 226 -6.77 4.73 -3.14
C LEU A 226 -6.21 4.09 -1.88
N VAL A 227 -6.17 2.76 -1.85
CA VAL A 227 -5.61 2.01 -0.72
C VAL A 227 -4.64 0.97 -1.22
N GLU A 228 -3.49 0.87 -0.55
CA GLU A 228 -2.57 -0.24 -0.78
C GLU A 228 -3.04 -1.46 -0.01
N ALA A 229 -3.12 -2.60 -0.72
CA ALA A 229 -3.67 -3.84 -0.18
C ALA A 229 -2.75 -5.02 -0.44
N LYS A 230 -2.62 -5.88 0.57
CA LYS A 230 -1.94 -7.16 0.50
C LYS A 230 -2.89 -8.28 0.93
N LEU A 231 -3.04 -9.29 0.08
CA LEU A 231 -3.88 -10.46 0.35
C LEU A 231 -3.00 -11.72 0.37
N GLU A 232 -3.20 -12.56 1.37
CA GLU A 232 -2.42 -13.77 1.55
C GLU A 232 -3.33 -15.01 1.60
N SER A 233 -2.83 -16.12 1.04
CA SER A 233 -3.49 -17.42 1.15
C SER A 233 -3.45 -17.94 2.59
N GLY A 234 -4.36 -18.81 2.96
CA GLY A 234 -4.31 -19.52 4.25
C GLY A 234 -3.56 -20.84 4.16
N GLY A 235 -3.22 -21.39 5.32
CA GLY A 235 -2.65 -22.72 5.45
C GLY A 235 -1.17 -22.74 5.83
N LYS A 236 -0.56 -23.94 5.80
CA LYS A 236 0.85 -24.12 6.21
C LYS A 236 1.85 -23.37 5.34
N ASN A 237 1.52 -23.17 4.05
CA ASN A 237 2.36 -22.41 3.09
C ASN A 237 1.68 -21.09 2.76
N ASN A 238 1.64 -20.17 3.73
CA ASN A 238 1.10 -18.83 3.51
C ASN A 238 1.94 -18.08 2.47
N HIS A 239 1.30 -17.60 1.40
CA HIS A 239 1.95 -16.80 0.35
C HIS A 239 1.05 -15.65 -0.09
N THR A 240 1.66 -14.60 -0.58
CA THR A 240 0.94 -13.44 -1.11
C THR A 240 0.25 -13.83 -2.42
N VAL A 241 -1.06 -13.66 -2.48
CA VAL A 241 -1.88 -13.92 -3.68
C VAL A 241 -2.26 -12.66 -4.43
N PHE A 242 -2.20 -11.52 -3.77
CA PHE A 242 -2.35 -10.19 -4.34
C PHE A 242 -1.55 -9.20 -3.51
N GLN A 243 -0.87 -8.30 -4.18
CA GLN A 243 -0.30 -7.09 -3.60
C GLN A 243 -0.45 -5.98 -4.63
N GLY A 244 -0.90 -4.80 -4.20
CA GLY A 244 -1.07 -3.69 -5.10
C GLY A 244 -2.08 -2.66 -4.61
N ILE A 245 -2.58 -1.90 -5.55
CA ILE A 245 -3.43 -0.74 -5.32
C ILE A 245 -4.88 -1.11 -5.63
N LEU A 246 -5.78 -0.75 -4.72
CA LEU A 246 -7.22 -0.71 -4.95
C LEU A 246 -7.65 0.74 -5.01
N MET A 247 -8.28 1.14 -6.11
CA MET A 247 -8.73 2.51 -6.31
C MET A 247 -10.24 2.53 -6.55
N HIS A 248 -10.91 3.48 -5.93
CA HIS A 248 -12.33 3.75 -6.10
C HIS A 248 -12.54 5.21 -6.45
N VAL A 249 -13.24 5.48 -7.55
CA VAL A 249 -13.49 6.83 -8.05
C VAL A 249 -15.00 6.99 -8.26
N GLU A 250 -15.59 8.02 -7.67
CA GLU A 250 -16.98 8.43 -7.91
C GLU A 250 -17.00 9.47 -9.02
N PHE A 251 -17.68 9.17 -10.12
CA PHE A 251 -17.83 10.09 -11.23
C PHE A 251 -18.98 11.08 -10.97
N PRO A 252 -18.88 12.31 -11.50
CA PRO A 252 -19.99 13.27 -11.45
C PRO A 252 -21.23 12.78 -12.19
N GLU A 253 -21.06 11.89 -13.16
CA GLU A 253 -22.13 11.34 -13.99
C GLU A 253 -22.29 9.83 -13.73
N ARG A 254 -23.54 9.38 -13.68
CA ARG A 254 -23.86 7.98 -13.40
C ARG A 254 -23.76 7.14 -14.68
N PHE A 255 -23.13 5.99 -14.58
CA PHE A 255 -23.24 4.92 -15.57
C PHE A 255 -24.59 4.23 -15.41
N LEU A 256 -25.22 3.86 -16.53
CA LEU A 256 -26.48 3.13 -16.53
C LEU A 256 -26.26 1.62 -16.49
N GLY A 257 -25.18 1.17 -17.07
CA GLY A 257 -24.79 -0.23 -17.13
C GLY A 257 -23.68 -0.59 -16.14
N ARG A 258 -23.53 -1.89 -15.94
CA ARG A 258 -22.39 -2.49 -15.22
C ARG A 258 -21.41 -3.06 -16.23
N THR A 259 -20.17 -2.61 -16.16
CA THR A 259 -19.06 -3.08 -17.00
C THR A 259 -17.94 -3.64 -16.14
N VAL A 260 -17.48 -4.84 -16.46
CA VAL A 260 -16.36 -5.51 -15.78
C VAL A 260 -15.27 -5.75 -16.80
N MET A 261 -14.03 -5.39 -16.44
CA MET A 261 -12.85 -5.59 -17.28
C MET A 261 -11.75 -6.30 -16.49
N ALA A 262 -10.98 -7.15 -17.16
CA ALA A 262 -9.80 -7.80 -16.61
C ALA A 262 -8.79 -8.11 -17.73
N ARG A 263 -7.51 -8.30 -17.37
CA ARG A 263 -6.51 -8.83 -18.31
C ARG A 263 -6.96 -10.16 -18.87
N SER A 264 -6.76 -10.37 -20.17
CA SER A 264 -7.14 -11.59 -20.88
C SER A 264 -6.58 -12.84 -20.19
N GLY A 265 -7.42 -13.87 -20.07
CA GLY A 265 -7.08 -15.13 -19.42
C GLY A 265 -7.11 -15.13 -17.88
N TRP A 266 -7.20 -13.97 -17.24
CA TRP A 266 -7.22 -13.90 -15.78
C TRP A 266 -8.61 -14.21 -15.20
N TRP A 267 -9.67 -13.66 -15.81
CA TRP A 267 -11.04 -13.79 -15.31
C TRP A 267 -11.78 -14.90 -16.04
N LYS A 268 -12.05 -15.98 -15.34
CA LYS A 268 -12.87 -17.08 -15.89
C LYS A 268 -14.34 -16.72 -15.77
N ARG A 269 -15.04 -16.67 -16.89
CA ARG A 269 -16.50 -16.48 -16.96
C ARG A 269 -17.21 -17.47 -16.03
N GLY A 270 -18.01 -16.99 -15.10
CA GLY A 270 -18.85 -17.85 -14.28
C GLY A 270 -19.06 -17.39 -12.83
N LYS A 271 -18.12 -16.64 -12.26
CA LYS A 271 -18.31 -16.07 -10.90
C LYS A 271 -18.35 -14.55 -11.00
N GLY A 272 -19.51 -13.95 -10.78
CA GLY A 272 -19.71 -12.48 -10.77
C GLY A 272 -20.10 -11.86 -12.12
N ALA A 273 -20.17 -12.63 -13.21
CA ALA A 273 -20.62 -12.10 -14.51
C ALA A 273 -22.14 -11.97 -14.62
N GLY A 274 -22.91 -12.80 -13.89
CA GLY A 274 -24.37 -12.74 -13.97
C GLY A 274 -24.91 -12.77 -15.41
N ASP A 275 -25.67 -11.74 -15.75
CA ASP A 275 -26.26 -11.47 -17.07
C ASP A 275 -25.33 -10.71 -18.04
N LEU A 276 -24.10 -10.36 -17.61
CA LEU A 276 -23.17 -9.57 -18.42
C LEU A 276 -22.75 -10.36 -19.69
N GLN A 277 -22.75 -9.65 -20.81
CA GLN A 277 -22.32 -10.17 -22.09
C GLN A 277 -20.93 -9.66 -22.45
N ARG A 278 -20.16 -10.46 -23.21
CA ARG A 278 -18.86 -10.04 -23.71
C ARG A 278 -19.03 -8.82 -24.62
N VAL A 279 -18.16 -7.84 -24.43
CA VAL A 279 -18.06 -6.64 -25.25
C VAL A 279 -16.87 -6.78 -26.18
N ASP A 280 -17.10 -6.61 -27.49
CA ASP A 280 -16.02 -6.51 -28.46
C ASP A 280 -15.50 -5.07 -28.50
N LEU A 281 -14.19 -4.93 -28.32
CA LEU A 281 -13.52 -3.64 -28.29
C LEU A 281 -13.18 -3.15 -29.70
N ILE A 282 -12.92 -1.86 -29.85
CA ILE A 282 -12.64 -1.24 -31.16
C ILE A 282 -11.28 -1.68 -31.73
N SER A 283 -10.29 -1.93 -30.86
CA SER A 283 -8.94 -2.34 -31.23
C SER A 283 -8.70 -3.79 -30.86
N LYS A 284 -8.20 -4.57 -31.82
CA LYS A 284 -7.81 -5.95 -31.58
C LYS A 284 -6.69 -6.07 -30.53
N GLU A 285 -5.77 -5.12 -30.50
CA GLU A 285 -4.71 -5.08 -29.50
C GLU A 285 -5.27 -4.95 -28.08
N LEU A 286 -6.33 -4.15 -27.92
CA LEU A 286 -7.01 -3.99 -26.65
C LEU A 286 -7.84 -5.23 -26.28
N GLU A 287 -8.45 -5.91 -27.25
CA GLU A 287 -9.13 -7.20 -27.05
C GLU A 287 -8.17 -8.32 -26.64
N ASP A 288 -6.97 -8.33 -27.22
CA ASP A 288 -5.92 -9.27 -26.84
C ASP A 288 -5.40 -8.99 -25.43
N ALA A 289 -5.38 -7.72 -25.02
CA ALA A 289 -4.95 -7.30 -23.70
C ALA A 289 -6.01 -7.49 -22.61
N PHE A 290 -7.28 -7.22 -22.91
CA PHE A 290 -8.37 -7.20 -21.92
C PHE A 290 -9.58 -8.00 -22.40
N THR A 291 -10.27 -8.60 -21.44
CA THR A 291 -11.61 -9.17 -21.63
C THR A 291 -12.61 -8.27 -20.89
N VAL A 292 -13.65 -7.83 -21.59
CA VAL A 292 -14.67 -6.92 -21.09
C VAL A 292 -16.04 -7.59 -21.17
N TYR A 293 -16.84 -7.42 -20.11
CA TYR A 293 -18.23 -7.85 -20.04
C TYR A 293 -19.11 -6.70 -19.57
N SER A 294 -20.30 -6.54 -20.17
CA SER A 294 -21.24 -5.50 -19.78
C SER A 294 -22.69 -5.92 -20.06
N ASN A 295 -23.63 -5.31 -19.37
CA ASN A 295 -25.05 -5.35 -19.71
C ASN A 295 -25.45 -4.18 -20.64
N ASP A 296 -24.57 -3.16 -20.83
CA ASP A 296 -24.74 -2.09 -21.82
C ASP A 296 -23.45 -1.98 -22.66
N GLN A 297 -23.52 -2.53 -23.88
CA GLN A 297 -22.36 -2.58 -24.78
C GLN A 297 -21.98 -1.22 -25.36
N VAL A 298 -22.94 -0.32 -25.53
CA VAL A 298 -22.68 1.02 -26.08
C VAL A 298 -21.96 1.84 -25.04
N GLU A 299 -22.46 1.84 -23.82
CA GLU A 299 -21.84 2.55 -22.69
C GLU A 299 -20.46 1.97 -22.38
N ALA A 300 -20.29 0.65 -22.38
CA ALA A 300 -18.99 0.00 -22.15
C ALA A 300 -17.91 0.47 -23.13
N ARG A 301 -18.23 0.58 -24.44
CA ARG A 301 -17.31 1.11 -25.46
C ARG A 301 -17.03 2.60 -25.28
N ALA A 302 -17.98 3.37 -24.80
CA ALA A 302 -17.78 4.78 -24.48
C ALA A 302 -16.87 4.97 -23.25
N ILE A 303 -17.08 4.17 -22.20
CA ILE A 303 -16.25 4.20 -20.98
C ILE A 303 -14.83 3.72 -21.28
N LEU A 304 -14.70 2.62 -22.01
CA LEU A 304 -13.43 1.97 -22.36
C LEU A 304 -12.98 2.36 -23.77
N SER A 305 -12.95 3.67 -24.05
CA SER A 305 -12.40 4.17 -25.31
C SER A 305 -10.90 3.82 -25.43
N PRO A 306 -10.34 3.72 -26.65
CA PRO A 306 -8.93 3.40 -26.85
C PRO A 306 -7.98 4.28 -26.01
N ASP A 307 -8.20 5.61 -26.01
CA ASP A 307 -7.39 6.56 -25.24
C ASP A 307 -7.39 6.24 -23.72
N ARG A 308 -8.54 5.93 -23.15
CA ARG A 308 -8.66 5.56 -21.73
C ARG A 308 -8.01 4.23 -21.41
N MET A 309 -8.15 3.27 -22.29
CA MET A 309 -7.50 1.97 -22.12
C MET A 309 -5.97 2.07 -22.23
N GLU A 310 -5.45 2.90 -23.12
CA GLU A 310 -4.02 3.20 -23.21
C GLU A 310 -3.49 3.85 -21.92
N ARG A 311 -4.25 4.74 -21.29
CA ARG A 311 -3.90 5.33 -19.99
C ARG A 311 -3.87 4.30 -18.87
N LEU A 312 -4.80 3.36 -18.84
CA LEU A 312 -4.77 2.23 -17.90
C LEU A 312 -3.54 1.34 -18.11
N ILE A 313 -3.17 1.08 -19.35
CA ILE A 313 -1.95 0.33 -19.70
C ILE A 313 -0.70 1.12 -19.28
N ALA A 314 -0.68 2.43 -19.49
CA ALA A 314 0.43 3.29 -19.08
C ALA A 314 0.59 3.29 -17.54
N LEU A 315 -0.51 3.37 -16.81
CA LEU A 315 -0.53 3.24 -15.35
C LEU A 315 0.04 1.89 -14.89
N GLU A 316 -0.43 0.80 -15.50
CA GLU A 316 0.05 -0.55 -15.20
C GLU A 316 1.56 -0.68 -15.42
N ARG A 317 2.06 -0.16 -16.53
CA ARG A 317 3.50 -0.17 -16.85
C ARG A 317 4.33 0.64 -15.86
N HIS A 318 3.82 1.82 -15.49
CA HIS A 318 4.55 2.70 -14.58
C HIS A 318 4.75 2.09 -13.21
N PHE A 319 3.69 1.52 -12.65
CA PHE A 319 3.76 0.85 -11.36
C PHE A 319 4.46 -0.53 -11.41
N SER A 320 5.10 -0.87 -12.55
CA SER A 320 5.69 -2.20 -12.78
C SER A 320 4.69 -3.31 -12.47
N GLY A 321 3.40 -3.00 -12.68
CA GLY A 321 2.28 -3.80 -12.27
C GLY A 321 1.84 -4.79 -13.33
N GLY A 322 0.78 -5.49 -13.01
CA GLY A 322 0.15 -6.44 -13.90
C GLY A 322 -1.27 -6.75 -13.47
N LYS A 323 -1.96 -7.52 -14.32
CA LYS A 323 -3.29 -8.03 -14.02
C LYS A 323 -4.29 -6.94 -13.60
N LEU A 324 -4.23 -5.78 -14.28
CA LEU A 324 -5.18 -4.70 -14.08
C LEU A 324 -6.59 -5.23 -14.35
N ARG A 325 -7.50 -4.92 -13.44
CA ARG A 325 -8.90 -5.31 -13.48
C ARG A 325 -9.77 -4.28 -12.81
N GLY A 326 -11.02 -4.17 -13.24
CA GLY A 326 -11.92 -3.16 -12.70
C GLY A 326 -13.38 -3.42 -13.00
N VAL A 327 -14.21 -2.69 -12.29
CA VAL A 327 -15.66 -2.63 -12.47
C VAL A 327 -16.10 -1.18 -12.53
N PHE A 328 -17.00 -0.90 -13.46
CA PHE A 328 -17.70 0.36 -13.62
C PHE A 328 -19.17 0.09 -13.34
N ASP A 329 -19.73 0.70 -12.35
CA ASP A 329 -21.11 0.46 -11.91
C ASP A 329 -21.62 1.68 -11.14
N SER A 330 -22.88 2.06 -11.41
CA SER A 330 -23.61 3.08 -10.65
C SER A 330 -22.89 4.43 -10.49
N GLY A 331 -22.09 4.82 -11.47
CA GLY A 331 -21.30 6.05 -11.43
C GLY A 331 -19.95 5.92 -10.74
N HIS A 332 -19.53 4.70 -10.43
CA HIS A 332 -18.23 4.45 -9.79
C HIS A 332 -17.32 3.61 -10.68
N MET A 333 -16.05 3.93 -10.67
CA MET A 333 -14.99 3.09 -11.20
C MET A 333 -14.20 2.50 -10.05
N THR A 334 -14.07 1.18 -10.00
CA THR A 334 -13.24 0.53 -8.98
C THR A 334 -12.22 -0.37 -9.67
N ILE A 335 -10.94 -0.13 -9.42
CA ILE A 335 -9.82 -0.79 -10.09
C ILE A 335 -8.94 -1.49 -9.07
N ALA A 336 -8.45 -2.69 -9.41
CA ALA A 336 -7.33 -3.35 -8.77
C ALA A 336 -6.16 -3.44 -9.74
N LEU A 337 -4.99 -3.02 -9.30
CA LEU A 337 -3.73 -3.12 -10.02
C LEU A 337 -2.73 -3.88 -9.15
N GLU A 338 -2.26 -5.05 -9.61
CA GLU A 338 -1.14 -5.72 -8.94
C GLU A 338 0.14 -4.93 -9.18
N ALA A 339 0.79 -4.55 -8.11
CA ALA A 339 2.02 -3.77 -8.12
C ALA A 339 2.87 -4.12 -6.89
N PRO A 340 4.19 -3.97 -6.94
CA PRO A 340 5.01 -3.97 -5.73
C PRO A 340 4.59 -2.80 -4.83
N ASP A 341 5.14 -2.71 -3.62
CA ASP A 341 4.87 -1.59 -2.71
C ASP A 341 5.07 -0.25 -3.41
N GLN A 342 4.04 0.56 -3.36
CA GLN A 342 4.01 1.92 -3.84
C GLN A 342 4.07 2.89 -2.66
N PHE A 343 4.10 4.17 -2.92
CA PHE A 343 4.02 5.22 -1.89
C PHE A 343 5.02 5.05 -0.74
N GLU A 344 6.19 4.48 -1.01
CA GLU A 344 7.24 4.27 -0.01
C GLU A 344 8.20 5.47 0.05
N ALA A 345 8.46 5.96 1.26
CA ALA A 345 9.41 7.06 1.49
C ALA A 345 10.89 6.61 1.48
N GLY A 346 11.18 5.39 1.02
CA GLY A 346 12.54 4.84 0.94
C GLY A 346 13.02 4.15 2.20
N SER A 347 14.28 3.73 2.19
CA SER A 347 14.89 2.97 3.27
C SER A 347 15.28 3.87 4.46
N ILE A 348 15.03 3.41 5.68
CA ILE A 348 15.50 4.08 6.91
C ILE A 348 17.03 4.00 7.06
N PHE A 349 17.71 3.14 6.32
CA PHE A 349 19.16 3.02 6.32
C PHE A 349 19.86 4.06 5.44
N GLU A 350 19.11 4.74 4.57
CA GLU A 350 19.56 5.80 3.69
C GLU A 350 19.22 7.18 4.27
N PRO A 351 19.89 8.27 3.84
CA PRO A 351 19.58 9.63 4.31
C PRO A 351 18.11 9.97 4.17
N LEU A 352 17.49 10.55 5.22
CA LEU A 352 16.09 10.96 5.17
C LEU A 352 15.88 12.19 4.29
N ALA A 353 16.80 13.14 4.36
CA ALA A 353 16.74 14.41 3.64
C ALA A 353 17.23 14.28 2.17
N ASP A 354 16.76 13.24 1.48
CA ASP A 354 17.00 13.05 0.06
C ASP A 354 15.79 13.56 -0.74
N PRO A 355 15.91 14.61 -1.55
CA PRO A 355 14.80 15.17 -2.33
C PRO A 355 14.19 14.18 -3.32
N ARG A 356 14.95 13.16 -3.74
CA ARG A 356 14.47 12.13 -4.66
C ARG A 356 13.31 11.30 -4.06
N ARG A 357 13.26 11.14 -2.74
CA ARG A 357 12.14 10.48 -2.04
C ARG A 357 10.83 11.22 -2.26
N PHE A 358 10.88 12.54 -2.10
CA PHE A 358 9.73 13.42 -2.30
C PHE A 358 9.32 13.48 -3.76
N SER A 359 10.29 13.57 -4.65
CA SER A 359 10.08 13.54 -6.11
C SER A 359 9.42 12.25 -6.58
N SER A 360 9.84 11.08 -6.05
CA SER A 360 9.22 9.79 -6.35
C SER A 360 7.74 9.77 -5.96
N ALA A 361 7.42 10.18 -4.72
CA ALA A 361 6.05 10.25 -4.23
C ALA A 361 5.17 11.19 -5.08
N LEU A 362 5.68 12.37 -5.45
CA LEU A 362 4.98 13.31 -6.32
C LEU A 362 4.72 12.74 -7.71
N SER A 363 5.69 12.02 -8.26
CA SER A 363 5.55 11.39 -9.59
C SER A 363 4.46 10.31 -9.57
N GLU A 364 4.40 9.49 -8.52
CA GLU A 364 3.38 8.47 -8.34
C GLU A 364 1.98 9.06 -8.21
N LEU A 365 1.83 10.10 -7.37
CA LEU A 365 0.56 10.83 -7.23
C LEU A 365 0.16 11.52 -8.54
N GLY A 366 1.12 12.11 -9.25
CA GLY A 366 0.88 12.73 -10.54
C GLY A 366 0.27 11.78 -11.56
N LEU A 367 0.70 10.52 -11.59
CA LEU A 367 0.14 9.52 -12.50
C LEU A 367 -1.27 9.08 -12.11
N VAL A 368 -1.55 8.98 -10.79
CA VAL A 368 -2.92 8.77 -10.33
C VAL A 368 -3.82 9.90 -10.80
N CYS A 369 -3.37 11.15 -10.71
CA CYS A 369 -4.10 12.32 -11.24
C CYS A 369 -4.32 12.21 -12.74
N ASP A 370 -3.29 11.89 -13.53
CA ASP A 370 -3.41 11.74 -15.00
C ASP A 370 -4.42 10.68 -15.40
N MET A 371 -4.46 9.59 -14.66
CA MET A 371 -5.42 8.52 -14.91
C MET A 371 -6.83 9.02 -14.61
N ILE A 372 -7.09 9.64 -13.47
CA ILE A 372 -8.40 10.17 -13.11
C ILE A 372 -8.84 11.24 -14.13
N ASP A 373 -7.98 12.21 -14.44
CA ASP A 373 -8.25 13.28 -15.43
C ASP A 373 -8.58 12.69 -16.80
N GLY A 374 -7.87 11.61 -17.20
CA GLY A 374 -8.13 10.92 -18.45
C GLY A 374 -9.51 10.27 -18.54
N PHE A 375 -10.03 9.76 -17.44
CA PHE A 375 -11.38 9.23 -17.40
C PHE A 375 -12.46 10.32 -17.30
N LEU A 376 -12.12 11.48 -16.75
CA LEU A 376 -13.07 12.59 -16.58
C LEU A 376 -13.15 13.54 -17.76
N THR A 377 -12.24 13.46 -18.75
CA THR A 377 -12.31 14.27 -19.96
C THR A 377 -13.61 13.99 -20.73
N ARG A 378 -14.38 15.07 -20.99
CA ARG A 378 -15.79 15.08 -21.43
C ARG A 378 -16.09 14.56 -22.85
N ASP A 379 -15.20 13.87 -23.52
CA ASP A 379 -15.43 13.49 -24.94
C ASP A 379 -16.58 12.49 -25.14
N TRP A 380 -17.00 11.78 -24.10
CA TRP A 380 -18.14 10.87 -24.18
C TRP A 380 -19.52 11.54 -23.95
N VAL A 381 -19.54 12.74 -23.34
CA VAL A 381 -20.78 13.50 -23.09
C VAL A 381 -21.30 14.17 -24.37
N LYS A 382 -20.40 14.53 -25.29
CA LYS A 382 -20.77 15.19 -26.55
C LYS A 382 -21.52 14.31 -27.55
N GLY A 383 -21.61 13.03 -27.34
CA GLY A 383 -22.31 12.08 -28.21
C GLY A 383 -23.78 11.84 -27.87
N ARG A 384 -24.32 12.51 -26.86
CA ARG A 384 -25.71 12.33 -26.38
C ARG A 384 -26.59 13.57 -26.53
N ILE A 385 -26.29 14.47 -27.50
CA ILE A 385 -27.22 15.55 -27.89
C ILE A 385 -27.82 15.20 -29.26
#